data_b94b3e1048775b2664018d1df71472b6
#
_entry.id   b94b3e1048775b2664018d1df71472b6
#
_cell.length_a   1.000
_cell.length_b   1.000
_cell.length_c   1.000
_cell.angle_alpha   90.00
_cell.angle_beta   90.00
_cell.angle_gamma   90.00
#
_symmetry.space_group_name_H-M   'P 1'
#
loop_
_entity.id
_entity.type
_entity.pdbx_description
1 polymer ?
#
loop_
_entity_poly.entity_id
_entity_poly.type
_entity_poly.pdbx_seq_one_letter_code
_entity_poly.pdbx_strand_id
1 'polypeptide(L)'
;MKARSLGIPVEDYITDKVVNVDIFERAQETYENIDPDLIDKIYSSPEGVDADSLDIKSKLDPNECFILKSVRNSVLARYNPFTDKIKKVDKGTNFGIQPRNAEQSFAFEVLNDPNIKLVGLTGKAGTGKTLLALASA
;
A
#
# COMPACT_ATOMS: atom_id res chain seq x y z
N MET A 1 31.04 10.35 -3.95
CA MET A 1 31.45 11.33 -4.94
C MET A 1 32.55 12.30 -4.45
N LYS A 2 32.61 12.67 -3.16
CA LYS A 2 33.69 13.56 -2.64
C LYS A 2 35.10 12.99 -2.78
N ALA A 3 35.32 11.69 -2.66
CA ALA A 3 36.64 11.07 -2.78
C ALA A 3 37.23 11.19 -4.20
N ARG A 4 36.40 11.08 -5.25
CA ARG A 4 36.87 11.29 -6.65
C ARG A 4 37.36 12.72 -6.90
N SER A 5 36.71 13.73 -6.30
CA SER A 5 37.14 15.13 -6.45
C SER A 5 38.45 15.45 -5.73
N LEU A 6 38.90 14.54 -4.85
CA LEU A 6 40.20 14.64 -4.14
C LEU A 6 41.27 13.75 -4.79
N GLY A 7 41.04 13.20 -5.98
CA GLY A 7 42.00 12.35 -6.69
C GLY A 7 42.22 10.97 -6.07
N ILE A 8 41.34 10.54 -5.14
CA ILE A 8 41.43 9.22 -4.50
C ILE A 8 40.81 8.18 -5.43
N PRO A 9 41.46 7.04 -5.70
CA PRO A 9 40.86 5.93 -6.44
C PRO A 9 39.57 5.45 -5.73
N VAL A 10 38.47 5.43 -6.43
CA VAL A 10 37.15 4.99 -5.89
C VAL A 10 36.61 3.90 -6.79
N GLU A 11 36.37 2.74 -6.21
CA GLU A 11 35.58 1.68 -6.83
C GLU A 11 34.16 1.78 -6.32
N ASP A 12 33.20 1.68 -7.21
CA ASP A 12 31.77 1.63 -6.89
C ASP A 12 31.26 0.19 -7.19
N TYR A 13 30.49 -0.38 -6.29
CA TYR A 13 29.86 -1.68 -6.52
C TYR A 13 28.78 -1.55 -7.61
N ILE A 14 29.18 -1.87 -8.84
CA ILE A 14 28.29 -1.76 -10.01
C ILE A 14 27.35 -2.98 -10.07
N THR A 15 27.79 -4.12 -9.54
CA THR A 15 27.04 -5.40 -9.58
C THR A 15 25.85 -5.48 -8.64
N ASP A 16 25.83 -4.67 -7.57
CA ASP A 16 24.73 -4.64 -6.58
C ASP A 16 23.72 -3.53 -6.83
N LYS A 17 23.84 -2.80 -7.92
CA LYS A 17 22.82 -1.83 -8.31
C LYS A 17 21.64 -2.57 -8.93
N VAL A 18 20.48 -2.50 -8.27
CA VAL A 18 19.22 -2.92 -8.85
C VAL A 18 19.00 -2.11 -10.12
N VAL A 19 19.15 -2.76 -11.27
CA VAL A 19 19.04 -2.13 -12.60
C VAL A 19 17.58 -1.83 -12.95
N ASN A 20 16.62 -2.47 -12.27
CA ASN A 20 15.19 -2.27 -12.48
C ASN A 20 14.56 -1.65 -11.25
N VAL A 21 14.32 -0.36 -11.30
CA VAL A 21 13.70 0.44 -10.23
C VAL A 21 12.18 0.30 -10.24
N ASP A 22 11.60 -0.26 -11.30
CA ASP A 22 10.14 -0.39 -11.52
C ASP A 22 9.41 -1.16 -10.43
N ILE A 23 10.11 -2.06 -9.70
CA ILE A 23 9.53 -2.81 -8.57
C ILE A 23 9.18 -1.86 -7.40
N PHE A 24 9.87 -0.72 -7.28
CA PHE A 24 9.69 0.23 -6.18
C PHE A 24 8.84 1.46 -6.57
N GLU A 25 8.51 1.61 -7.85
CA GLU A 25 7.75 2.73 -8.41
C GLU A 25 6.31 2.34 -8.79
N ARG A 26 5.80 1.19 -8.32
CA ARG A 26 4.37 0.90 -8.50
C ARG A 26 3.58 2.03 -7.85
N ALA A 27 3.03 2.88 -8.70
CA ALA A 27 2.04 3.87 -8.30
C ALA A 27 0.86 3.11 -7.68
N GLN A 28 0.29 3.70 -6.64
CA GLN A 28 -0.92 3.18 -6.02
C GLN A 28 -2.01 3.01 -7.09
N GLU A 29 -2.51 1.79 -7.25
CA GLU A 29 -3.57 1.50 -8.21
C GLU A 29 -4.87 2.22 -7.79
N THR A 30 -5.49 2.87 -8.77
CA THR A 30 -6.79 3.51 -8.61
C THR A 30 -7.71 3.00 -9.70
N TYR A 31 -8.79 2.35 -9.29
CA TYR A 31 -9.83 1.87 -10.19
C TYR A 31 -10.97 2.89 -10.22
N GLU A 32 -11.19 3.47 -11.39
CA GLU A 32 -12.22 4.49 -11.61
C GLU A 32 -13.50 3.87 -12.19
N ASN A 33 -14.59 4.64 -12.18
CA ASN A 33 -15.91 4.24 -12.71
C ASN A 33 -16.54 3.02 -11.99
N ILE A 34 -16.24 2.87 -10.70
CA ILE A 34 -16.88 1.83 -9.86
C ILE A 34 -18.31 2.25 -9.54
N ASP A 35 -19.20 1.26 -9.47
CA ASP A 35 -20.59 1.49 -9.06
C ASP A 35 -20.65 2.12 -7.65
N PRO A 36 -21.32 3.28 -7.47
CA PRO A 36 -21.46 3.90 -6.17
C PRO A 36 -22.10 2.99 -5.12
N ASP A 37 -23.07 2.17 -5.50
CA ASP A 37 -23.79 1.28 -4.59
C ASP A 37 -22.85 0.17 -4.05
N LEU A 38 -21.85 -0.23 -4.85
CA LEU A 38 -20.83 -1.18 -4.41
C LEU A 38 -19.87 -0.54 -3.40
N ILE A 39 -19.48 0.72 -3.61
CA ILE A 39 -18.68 1.46 -2.63
C ILE A 39 -19.45 1.63 -1.32
N ASP A 40 -20.74 1.95 -1.38
CA ASP A 40 -21.58 2.05 -0.18
C ASP A 40 -21.72 0.71 0.55
N LYS A 41 -21.78 -0.41 -0.17
CA LYS A 41 -21.73 -1.75 0.42
C LYS A 41 -20.41 -2.02 1.14
N ILE A 42 -19.27 -1.63 0.55
CA ILE A 42 -17.95 -1.76 1.18
C ILE A 42 -17.87 -0.93 2.48
N TYR A 43 -18.46 0.27 2.50
CA TYR A 43 -18.52 1.09 3.70
C TYR A 43 -19.40 0.49 4.81
N SER A 44 -20.51 -0.13 4.45
CA SER A 44 -21.49 -0.68 5.40
C SER A 44 -21.18 -2.11 5.87
N SER A 45 -20.26 -2.81 5.20
CA SER A 45 -19.89 -4.18 5.52
C SER A 45 -18.53 -4.27 6.25
N PRO A 46 -18.51 -4.50 7.57
CA PRO A 46 -17.26 -4.70 8.31
C PRO A 46 -16.44 -5.91 7.82
N GLU A 47 -17.13 -6.94 7.33
CA GLU A 47 -16.51 -8.16 6.79
C GLU A 47 -16.00 -7.99 5.36
N GLY A 48 -16.34 -6.88 4.71
CA GLY A 48 -16.04 -6.62 3.30
C GLY A 48 -17.06 -7.25 2.36
N VAL A 49 -16.84 -7.08 1.06
CA VAL A 49 -17.65 -7.63 -0.03
C VAL A 49 -16.86 -8.71 -0.76
N ASP A 50 -17.55 -9.66 -1.39
CA ASP A 50 -16.89 -10.69 -2.18
C ASP A 50 -16.14 -10.06 -3.36
N ALA A 51 -14.92 -10.51 -3.60
CA ALA A 51 -14.06 -9.95 -4.66
C ALA A 51 -14.67 -10.16 -6.06
N ASP A 52 -15.47 -11.21 -6.25
CA ASP A 52 -16.20 -11.47 -7.50
C ASP A 52 -17.26 -10.41 -7.84
N SER A 53 -17.65 -9.60 -6.86
CA SER A 53 -18.57 -8.47 -7.11
C SER A 53 -17.94 -7.31 -7.88
N LEU A 54 -16.62 -7.33 -8.06
CA LEU A 54 -15.87 -6.34 -8.82
C LEU A 54 -15.24 -6.97 -10.06
N ASP A 55 -15.44 -6.35 -11.22
CA ASP A 55 -14.86 -6.80 -12.50
C ASP A 55 -13.34 -6.74 -12.55
N ILE A 56 -12.70 -6.21 -11.49
CA ILE A 56 -11.25 -6.05 -11.38
C ILE A 56 -10.55 -7.22 -10.68
N LYS A 57 -11.29 -8.21 -10.13
CA LYS A 57 -10.71 -9.32 -9.34
C LYS A 57 -9.54 -10.01 -10.02
N SER A 58 -9.64 -10.25 -11.33
CA SER A 58 -8.57 -10.91 -12.10
C SER A 58 -7.26 -10.11 -12.20
N LYS A 59 -7.28 -8.84 -11.82
CA LYS A 59 -6.14 -7.92 -11.84
C LYS A 59 -5.52 -7.72 -10.46
N LEU A 60 -6.20 -8.20 -9.39
CA LEU A 60 -5.76 -7.95 -8.02
C LEU A 60 -4.67 -8.93 -7.61
N ASP A 61 -3.57 -8.38 -7.14
CA ASP A 61 -2.52 -9.16 -6.46
C ASP A 61 -2.94 -9.48 -4.99
N PRO A 62 -2.47 -10.61 -4.42
CA PRO A 62 -2.74 -10.93 -3.01
C PRO A 62 -2.30 -9.82 -2.06
N ASN A 63 -3.19 -9.40 -1.17
CA ASN A 63 -3.02 -8.29 -0.22
C ASN A 63 -2.85 -6.91 -0.86
N GLU A 64 -3.17 -6.77 -2.12
CA GLU A 64 -3.11 -5.49 -2.80
C GLU A 64 -4.03 -4.46 -2.12
N CYS A 65 -3.48 -3.26 -1.93
CA CYS A 65 -4.19 -2.10 -1.44
C CYS A 65 -4.39 -1.11 -2.60
N PHE A 66 -5.60 -0.63 -2.78
CA PHE A 66 -6.00 0.21 -3.91
C PHE A 66 -7.09 1.20 -3.53
N ILE A 67 -7.34 2.15 -4.43
CA ILE A 67 -8.45 3.09 -4.31
C ILE A 67 -9.55 2.72 -5.31
N LEU A 68 -10.77 2.57 -4.82
CA LEU A 68 -11.96 2.50 -5.67
C LEU A 68 -12.60 3.87 -5.73
N LYS A 69 -12.93 4.32 -6.93
CA LYS A 69 -13.48 5.64 -7.19
C LYS A 69 -14.75 5.56 -8.03
N SER A 70 -15.80 6.19 -7.56
CA SER A 70 -17.03 6.41 -8.33
C SER A 70 -17.17 7.89 -8.66
N VAL A 71 -18.28 8.25 -9.32
CA VAL A 71 -18.63 9.63 -9.60
C VAL A 71 -18.91 10.43 -8.32
N ARG A 72 -19.36 9.77 -7.23
CA ARG A 72 -19.82 10.44 -5.99
C ARG A 72 -18.88 10.25 -4.81
N ASN A 73 -18.23 9.11 -4.72
CA ASN A 73 -17.45 8.71 -3.54
C ASN A 73 -16.19 7.91 -3.93
N SER A 74 -15.34 7.71 -2.95
CA SER A 74 -14.15 6.84 -3.08
C SER A 74 -13.89 6.12 -1.78
N VAL A 75 -13.27 4.94 -1.86
CA VAL A 75 -12.90 4.13 -0.70
C VAL A 75 -11.47 3.61 -0.86
N LEU A 76 -10.72 3.63 0.24
CA LEU A 76 -9.48 2.88 0.36
C LEU A 76 -9.85 1.43 0.65
N ALA A 77 -9.35 0.50 -0.13
CA ALA A 77 -9.68 -0.90 -0.03
C ALA A 77 -8.46 -1.80 -0.08
N ARG A 78 -8.59 -2.99 0.47
CA ARG A 78 -7.59 -4.05 0.38
C ARG A 78 -8.27 -5.37 0.00
N TYR A 79 -7.64 -6.10 -0.90
CA TYR A 79 -8.02 -7.48 -1.21
C TYR A 79 -7.39 -8.45 -0.22
N ASN A 80 -8.21 -9.25 0.43
CA ASN A 80 -7.76 -10.31 1.34
C ASN A 80 -7.88 -11.68 0.62
N PRO A 81 -6.76 -12.31 0.25
CA PRO A 81 -6.77 -13.56 -0.49
C PRO A 81 -7.24 -14.76 0.34
N PHE A 82 -7.19 -14.68 1.68
CA PHE A 82 -7.63 -15.77 2.55
C PHE A 82 -9.14 -15.89 2.65
N THR A 83 -9.84 -14.76 2.56
CA THR A 83 -11.31 -14.71 2.64
C THR A 83 -11.96 -14.43 1.30
N ASP A 84 -11.17 -14.16 0.27
CA ASP A 84 -11.60 -13.73 -1.06
C ASP A 84 -12.52 -12.50 -1.03
N LYS A 85 -12.19 -11.56 -0.13
CA LYS A 85 -13.00 -10.36 0.10
C LYS A 85 -12.20 -9.08 -0.08
N ILE A 86 -12.92 -8.04 -0.44
CA ILE A 86 -12.41 -6.67 -0.49
C ILE A 86 -12.97 -5.93 0.71
N LYS A 87 -12.07 -5.48 1.58
CA LYS A 87 -12.41 -4.72 2.80
C LYS A 87 -12.02 -3.27 2.66
N LYS A 88 -12.79 -2.41 3.31
CA LYS A 88 -12.40 -1.01 3.52
C LYS A 88 -11.17 -0.95 4.41
N VAL A 89 -10.23 -0.08 4.04
CA VAL A 89 -9.09 0.29 4.88
C VAL A 89 -9.47 1.49 5.73
N ASP A 90 -9.44 1.32 7.04
CA ASP A 90 -9.74 2.39 7.97
C ASP A 90 -8.53 3.30 8.19
N LYS A 91 -8.80 4.61 8.30
CA LYS A 91 -7.80 5.59 8.70
C LYS A 91 -7.63 5.58 10.23
N GLY A 92 -7.35 4.41 10.77
CA GLY A 92 -7.15 4.22 12.21
C GLY A 92 -5.93 4.97 12.75
N THR A 93 -5.85 5.06 14.06
CA THR A 93 -4.72 5.65 14.77
C THR A 93 -3.94 4.55 15.47
N ASN A 94 -2.64 4.45 15.21
CA ASN A 94 -1.74 3.52 15.90
C ASN A 94 -0.81 4.32 16.84
N PHE A 95 -0.83 4.00 18.12
CA PHE A 95 -0.05 4.72 19.15
C PHE A 95 -0.13 6.26 19.03
N GLY A 96 -1.32 6.79 18.71
CA GLY A 96 -1.52 8.22 18.53
C GLY A 96 -1.02 8.77 17.18
N ILE A 97 -0.44 7.94 16.33
CA ILE A 97 0.01 8.32 14.98
C ILE A 97 -1.16 8.13 14.00
N GLN A 98 -1.56 9.21 13.35
CA GLN A 98 -2.57 9.18 12.28
C GLN A 98 -1.91 9.16 10.91
N PRO A 99 -2.39 8.32 9.98
CA PRO A 99 -1.92 8.33 8.60
C PRO A 99 -2.31 9.66 7.92
N ARG A 100 -1.35 10.25 7.21
CA ARG A 100 -1.54 11.54 6.50
C ARG A 100 -2.01 11.38 5.07
N ASN A 101 -1.80 10.20 4.49
CA ASN A 101 -2.15 9.87 3.11
C ASN A 101 -2.61 8.41 3.00
N ALA A 102 -3.03 8.02 1.80
CA ALA A 102 -3.53 6.67 1.54
C ALA A 102 -2.46 5.60 1.74
N GLU A 103 -1.22 5.86 1.29
CA GLU A 103 -0.09 4.92 1.40
C GLU A 103 0.23 4.61 2.86
N GLN A 104 0.18 5.61 3.75
CA GLN A 104 0.36 5.39 5.18
C GLN A 104 -0.80 4.60 5.80
N SER A 105 -2.03 4.82 5.34
CA SER A 105 -3.19 4.03 5.77
C SER A 105 -3.04 2.57 5.35
N PHE A 106 -2.59 2.32 4.13
CA PHE A 106 -2.32 0.98 3.62
C PHE A 106 -1.16 0.30 4.37
N ALA A 107 -0.11 1.05 4.68
CA ALA A 107 0.99 0.53 5.49
C ALA A 107 0.50 0.07 6.88
N PHE A 108 -0.32 0.87 7.56
CA PHE A 108 -0.92 0.46 8.84
C PHE A 108 -1.82 -0.75 8.71
N GLU A 109 -2.65 -0.82 7.66
CA GLU A 109 -3.52 -1.97 7.40
C GLU A 109 -2.74 -3.27 7.30
N VAL A 110 -1.66 -3.29 6.51
CA VAL A 110 -0.87 -4.52 6.31
C VAL A 110 0.07 -4.83 7.47
N LEU A 111 0.60 -3.81 8.16
CA LEU A 111 1.47 -4.00 9.33
C LEU A 111 0.71 -4.56 10.54
N ASN A 112 -0.57 -4.21 10.68
CA ASN A 112 -1.41 -4.67 11.78
C ASN A 112 -2.11 -6.01 11.52
N ASP A 113 -2.03 -6.56 10.31
CA ASP A 113 -2.66 -7.84 10.00
C ASP A 113 -1.76 -9.02 10.45
N PRO A 114 -2.18 -9.81 11.47
CA PRO A 114 -1.38 -10.92 11.99
C PRO A 114 -1.16 -12.04 10.97
N ASN A 115 -1.92 -12.08 9.89
CA ASN A 115 -1.77 -13.08 8.83
C ASN A 115 -0.65 -12.72 7.87
N ILE A 116 -0.24 -11.46 7.79
CA ILE A 116 0.88 -11.00 6.96
C ILE A 116 2.16 -11.11 7.76
N LYS A 117 3.04 -12.04 7.39
CA LYS A 117 4.26 -12.36 8.14
C LYS A 117 5.46 -11.50 7.79
N LEU A 118 5.44 -10.85 6.64
CA LEU A 118 6.53 -10.00 6.17
C LEU A 118 5.98 -8.80 5.41
N VAL A 119 6.37 -7.60 5.82
CA VAL A 119 6.01 -6.35 5.16
C VAL A 119 7.29 -5.57 4.85
N GLY A 120 7.50 -5.23 3.59
CA GLY A 120 8.58 -4.36 3.15
C GLY A 120 8.11 -2.93 2.94
N LEU A 121 8.68 -1.96 3.65
CA LEU A 121 8.39 -0.54 3.46
C LEU A 121 9.48 0.12 2.62
N THR A 122 9.16 0.51 1.41
CA THR A 122 10.06 1.23 0.50
C THR A 122 9.59 2.67 0.30
N GLY A 123 10.48 3.53 -0.18
CA GLY A 123 10.16 4.92 -0.49
C GLY A 123 11.27 5.89 -0.12
N LYS A 124 11.10 7.15 -0.52
CA LYS A 124 12.09 8.23 -0.29
C LYS A 124 12.34 8.48 1.21
N ALA A 125 13.48 9.06 1.53
CA ALA A 125 13.79 9.49 2.90
C ALA A 125 12.73 10.50 3.39
N GLY A 126 12.38 10.44 4.68
CA GLY A 126 11.40 11.36 5.29
C GLY A 126 9.93 11.02 5.06
N THR A 127 9.59 9.89 4.42
CA THR A 127 8.19 9.47 4.20
C THR A 127 7.52 8.80 5.41
N GLY A 128 8.22 8.70 6.55
CA GLY A 128 7.67 8.17 7.80
C GLY A 128 7.73 6.65 7.95
N LYS A 129 8.45 5.90 7.10
CA LYS A 129 8.51 4.43 7.14
C LYS A 129 8.86 3.87 8.52
N THR A 130 9.94 4.35 9.12
CA THR A 130 10.37 3.92 10.46
C THR A 130 9.33 4.24 11.53
N LEU A 131 8.68 5.41 11.43
CA LEU A 131 7.64 5.81 12.36
C LEU A 131 6.42 4.88 12.27
N LEU A 132 6.00 4.54 11.05
CA LEU A 132 4.87 3.62 10.83
C LEU A 132 5.19 2.22 11.35
N ALA A 133 6.39 1.71 11.07
CA ALA A 133 6.82 0.40 11.57
C ALA A 133 6.85 0.34 13.11
N LEU A 134 7.40 1.36 13.77
CA LEU A 134 7.42 1.44 15.22
C LEU A 134 6.03 1.60 15.84
N ALA A 135 5.13 2.35 15.20
CA ALA A 135 3.76 2.52 15.69
C ALA A 135 2.89 1.27 15.50
N SER A 136 3.35 0.28 14.74
CA SER A 136 2.64 -0.99 14.50
C SER A 136 3.28 -2.18 15.22
N ALA A 137 4.40 -1.98 15.93
CA ALA A 137 5.09 -3.01 16.71
C ALA A 137 4.50 -3.11 18.12
#